data_c43bf6ec636527bcd9adfa1c0493fd5a
#
_entry.id   c43bf6ec636527bcd9adfa1c0493fd5a
#
_cell.length_a   1.000
_cell.length_b   1.000
_cell.length_c   1.000
_cell.angle_alpha   90.00
_cell.angle_beta   90.00
_cell.angle_gamma   90.00
#
_symmetry.space_group_name_H-M   'P 1'
#
loop_
_entity.id
_entity.type
_entity.pdbx_description
1 polymer ?
#
loop_
_entity_poly.entity_id
_entity_poly.type
_entity_poly.pdbx_seq_one_letter_code
_entity_poly.pdbx_strand_id
1 'polypeptide(L)'
;MKSLRNTVLGLTLSVTSASFAMADDLTIAIVNNGHMINMQKVAEAYTAETGVNLNWVSLEEGVLREQVTSDTATGGGQYDIINIGMQEAPIWGAAGWIEPLNFGADYDVDDMLPAMRNGLSHDGTLYAAPFYGESSMVMYRKDLTDAAGVSVRDNDSWANIKGAAMAMHDPDNGVYGACLRGKPGWGDNMAFLTTMANSFGARWFDEEWKPQLDSPAWNHAVNFYVDLLTHYGPPGSSGNSFNEILALINEGKCGMWIDATIAASFVSDPSQSKVADVIAYAQSPVAVTHRGANWLWAWALAVPAGTQQSDDALKFVEWATSKEYINLVGEEKGWGSVPTGTRSSTYQNMKFLAAANFAEAEMKAILSADPSNSTQEPTPYQGVQFASIPEFQAIGTAVGQQMSAALAGTISVEDALAASQKAAEREMIKAGYY
;
A
#
# COMPACT_ATOMS: atom_id res chain seq x y z
N MET A 1 -53.49 -77.21 -24.44
CA MET A 1 -52.69 -76.11 -25.00
C MET A 1 -52.66 -75.01 -23.94
N LYS A 2 -51.59 -74.94 -23.16
CA LYS A 2 -51.40 -73.93 -22.09
C LYS A 2 -50.38 -72.93 -22.57
N SER A 3 -50.76 -71.63 -22.63
CA SER A 3 -49.85 -70.52 -23.01
C SER A 3 -49.09 -70.06 -21.78
N LEU A 4 -47.76 -70.08 -21.86
CA LEU A 4 -46.89 -69.46 -20.88
C LEU A 4 -46.80 -67.94 -21.19
N ARG A 5 -47.11 -67.09 -20.18
CA ARG A 5 -46.84 -65.69 -20.18
C ARG A 5 -45.51 -65.48 -19.53
N ASN A 6 -44.51 -64.95 -20.29
CA ASN A 6 -43.25 -64.48 -19.75
C ASN A 6 -43.43 -63.02 -19.25
N THR A 7 -43.23 -62.86 -17.95
CA THR A 7 -43.14 -61.55 -17.34
C THR A 7 -41.66 -61.09 -17.34
N VAL A 8 -41.34 -60.08 -18.12
CA VAL A 8 -39.99 -59.41 -18.10
C VAL A 8 -40.03 -58.35 -17.03
N LEU A 9 -39.25 -58.52 -15.98
CA LEU A 9 -39.01 -57.52 -14.93
C LEU A 9 -37.90 -56.57 -15.45
N GLY A 10 -38.28 -55.38 -15.83
CA GLY A 10 -37.33 -54.36 -16.20
C GLY A 10 -36.71 -53.70 -14.94
N LEU A 11 -35.43 -53.92 -14.72
CA LEU A 11 -34.61 -53.20 -13.70
C LEU A 11 -34.17 -51.88 -14.29
N THR A 12 -34.80 -50.76 -13.89
CA THR A 12 -34.32 -49.41 -14.18
C THR A 12 -33.18 -49.06 -13.24
N LEU A 13 -31.94 -49.07 -13.74
CA LEU A 13 -30.80 -48.49 -13.07
C LEU A 13 -30.93 -46.96 -13.16
N SER A 14 -31.23 -46.33 -12.03
CA SER A 14 -31.09 -44.87 -11.89
C SER A 14 -29.61 -44.52 -11.73
N VAL A 15 -28.98 -44.07 -12.78
CA VAL A 15 -27.64 -43.44 -12.71
C VAL A 15 -27.83 -42.02 -12.15
N THR A 16 -27.59 -41.87 -10.86
CA THR A 16 -27.38 -40.56 -10.26
C THR A 16 -26.05 -39.98 -10.78
N SER A 17 -26.13 -39.12 -11.77
CA SER A 17 -25.00 -38.28 -12.18
C SER A 17 -24.69 -37.36 -11.02
N ALA A 18 -23.68 -37.66 -10.23
CA ALA A 18 -23.04 -36.67 -9.38
C ALA A 18 -22.39 -35.67 -10.33
N SER A 19 -23.00 -34.49 -10.50
CA SER A 19 -22.33 -33.35 -11.07
C SER A 19 -21.22 -32.99 -10.09
N PHE A 20 -20.00 -33.35 -10.41
CA PHE A 20 -18.85 -32.69 -9.82
C PHE A 20 -18.97 -31.25 -10.29
N ALA A 21 -19.35 -30.32 -9.40
CA ALA A 21 -19.09 -28.89 -9.61
C ALA A 21 -17.59 -28.81 -9.85
N MET A 22 -17.18 -28.41 -11.06
CA MET A 22 -15.81 -28.03 -11.32
C MET A 22 -15.56 -26.85 -10.37
N ALA A 23 -14.55 -26.98 -9.53
CA ALA A 23 -14.14 -25.83 -8.72
C ALA A 23 -13.77 -24.70 -9.68
N ASP A 24 -14.36 -23.54 -9.48
CA ASP A 24 -14.12 -22.39 -10.34
C ASP A 24 -12.70 -21.85 -10.08
N ASP A 25 -12.00 -21.46 -11.17
CA ASP A 25 -10.68 -20.86 -11.08
C ASP A 25 -10.86 -19.36 -10.82
N LEU A 26 -10.22 -18.82 -9.78
CA LEU A 26 -10.17 -17.37 -9.52
C LEU A 26 -8.86 -16.78 -10.04
N THR A 27 -8.94 -15.72 -10.83
CA THR A 27 -7.78 -14.93 -11.26
C THR A 27 -7.63 -13.70 -10.38
N ILE A 28 -6.49 -13.61 -9.69
CA ILE A 28 -6.23 -12.61 -8.64
C ILE A 28 -5.05 -11.74 -9.04
N ALA A 29 -5.30 -10.44 -9.29
CA ALA A 29 -4.25 -9.46 -9.56
C ALA A 29 -3.76 -8.80 -8.27
N ILE A 30 -2.47 -8.93 -7.97
CA ILE A 30 -1.86 -8.41 -6.74
C ILE A 30 -0.59 -7.62 -7.02
N VAL A 31 -0.26 -6.68 -6.11
CA VAL A 31 1.04 -6.00 -6.12
C VAL A 31 2.15 -6.97 -5.70
N ASN A 32 3.29 -6.89 -6.38
CA ASN A 32 4.46 -7.70 -6.06
C ASN A 32 5.19 -7.14 -4.83
N ASN A 33 4.77 -7.58 -3.65
CA ASN A 33 5.45 -7.29 -2.39
C ASN A 33 5.41 -8.50 -1.44
N GLY A 34 6.16 -8.42 -0.33
CA GLY A 34 6.37 -9.56 0.56
C GLY A 34 5.09 -10.11 1.19
N HIS A 35 4.13 -9.26 1.58
CA HIS A 35 2.87 -9.72 2.18
C HIS A 35 1.96 -10.42 1.16
N MET A 36 1.89 -9.92 -0.08
CA MET A 36 1.13 -10.56 -1.14
C MET A 36 1.77 -11.90 -1.59
N ILE A 37 3.10 -11.98 -1.59
CA ILE A 37 3.81 -13.25 -1.83
C ILE A 37 3.54 -14.25 -0.68
N ASN A 38 3.45 -13.79 0.55
CA ASN A 38 3.08 -14.65 1.68
C ASN A 38 1.62 -15.11 1.56
N MET A 39 0.70 -14.25 1.10
CA MET A 39 -0.69 -14.62 0.84
C MET A 39 -0.78 -15.76 -0.17
N GLN A 40 -0.04 -15.70 -1.27
CA GLN A 40 -0.03 -16.79 -2.26
C GLN A 40 0.33 -18.15 -1.63
N LYS A 41 1.34 -18.18 -0.74
CA LYS A 41 1.78 -19.41 -0.06
C LYS A 41 0.76 -19.92 0.96
N VAL A 42 0.15 -19.02 1.73
CA VAL A 42 -0.83 -19.38 2.77
C VAL A 42 -2.18 -19.77 2.15
N ALA A 43 -2.51 -19.20 0.99
CA ALA A 43 -3.75 -19.51 0.27
C ALA A 43 -3.83 -20.94 -0.29
N GLU A 44 -2.73 -21.70 -0.28
CA GLU A 44 -2.77 -23.15 -0.54
C GLU A 44 -3.71 -23.88 0.43
N ALA A 45 -3.84 -23.37 1.67
CA ALA A 45 -4.80 -23.91 2.65
C ALA A 45 -6.25 -23.71 2.20
N TYR A 46 -6.59 -22.53 1.64
CA TYR A 46 -7.91 -22.25 1.08
C TYR A 46 -8.25 -23.17 -0.09
N THR A 47 -7.31 -23.35 -1.03
CA THR A 47 -7.49 -24.31 -2.14
C THR A 47 -7.68 -25.74 -1.63
N ALA A 48 -6.92 -26.16 -0.61
CA ALA A 48 -7.06 -27.50 -0.04
C ALA A 48 -8.42 -27.72 0.64
N GLU A 49 -9.00 -26.69 1.24
CA GLU A 49 -10.29 -26.75 1.93
C GLU A 49 -11.49 -26.67 0.96
N THR A 50 -11.43 -25.76 0.00
CA THR A 50 -12.57 -25.40 -0.86
C THR A 50 -12.55 -26.09 -2.22
N GLY A 51 -11.37 -26.50 -2.70
CA GLY A 51 -11.15 -27.00 -4.05
C GLY A 51 -11.03 -25.90 -5.11
N VAL A 52 -11.19 -24.61 -4.74
CA VAL A 52 -11.04 -23.46 -5.66
C VAL A 52 -9.57 -23.30 -6.06
N ASN A 53 -9.28 -23.21 -7.36
CA ASN A 53 -7.95 -22.93 -7.85
C ASN A 53 -7.70 -21.41 -7.87
N LEU A 54 -6.48 -20.98 -7.52
CA LEU A 54 -6.10 -19.59 -7.46
C LEU A 54 -5.00 -19.29 -8.48
N ASN A 55 -5.34 -18.49 -9.50
CA ASN A 55 -4.42 -18.05 -10.55
C ASN A 55 -3.88 -16.66 -10.19
N TRP A 56 -2.63 -16.58 -9.81
CA TRP A 56 -2.01 -15.35 -9.33
C TRP A 56 -1.36 -14.56 -10.46
N VAL A 57 -1.72 -13.29 -10.59
CA VAL A 57 -1.08 -12.30 -11.46
C VAL A 57 -0.40 -11.26 -10.58
N SER A 58 0.90 -11.48 -10.32
CA SER A 58 1.71 -10.59 -9.46
C SER A 58 2.43 -9.57 -10.32
N LEU A 59 2.14 -8.29 -10.10
CA LEU A 59 2.60 -7.17 -10.93
C LEU A 59 3.32 -6.12 -10.08
N GLU A 60 4.22 -5.40 -10.71
CA GLU A 60 4.82 -4.21 -10.17
C GLU A 60 3.73 -3.14 -9.98
N GLU A 61 3.85 -2.27 -8.96
CA GLU A 61 2.77 -1.39 -8.51
C GLU A 61 2.17 -0.52 -9.63
N GLY A 62 3.01 0.17 -10.40
CA GLY A 62 2.55 1.03 -11.49
C GLY A 62 1.82 0.24 -12.59
N VAL A 63 2.33 -0.95 -12.92
CA VAL A 63 1.73 -1.86 -13.91
C VAL A 63 0.41 -2.43 -13.40
N LEU A 64 0.35 -2.83 -12.12
CA LEU A 64 -0.90 -3.29 -11.51
C LEU A 64 -1.99 -2.24 -11.62
N ARG A 65 -1.69 -1.01 -11.18
CA ARG A 65 -2.66 0.09 -11.22
C ARG A 65 -3.20 0.37 -12.62
N GLU A 66 -2.31 0.37 -13.63
CA GLU A 66 -2.72 0.57 -15.03
C GLU A 66 -3.63 -0.56 -15.51
N GLN A 67 -3.22 -1.81 -15.29
CA GLN A 67 -3.97 -2.97 -15.80
C GLN A 67 -5.31 -3.14 -15.11
N VAL A 68 -5.37 -3.07 -13.77
CA VAL A 68 -6.66 -3.22 -13.06
C VAL A 68 -7.60 -2.06 -13.33
N THR A 69 -7.10 -0.82 -13.48
CA THR A 69 -7.92 0.33 -13.86
C THR A 69 -8.53 0.12 -15.25
N SER A 70 -7.70 -0.30 -16.22
CA SER A 70 -8.15 -0.52 -17.61
C SER A 70 -9.20 -1.63 -17.69
N ASP A 71 -8.97 -2.76 -17.03
CA ASP A 71 -9.89 -3.89 -17.01
C ASP A 71 -11.21 -3.52 -16.35
N THR A 72 -11.14 -2.98 -15.12
CA THR A 72 -12.32 -2.64 -14.32
C THR A 72 -13.18 -1.56 -14.98
N ALA A 73 -12.56 -0.49 -15.51
CA ALA A 73 -13.28 0.60 -16.17
C ALA A 73 -14.01 0.17 -17.46
N THR A 74 -13.54 -0.89 -18.10
CA THR A 74 -14.18 -1.42 -19.34
C THR A 74 -15.14 -2.57 -19.05
N GLY A 75 -15.25 -3.04 -17.79
CA GLY A 75 -16.01 -4.23 -17.41
C GLY A 75 -15.45 -5.50 -18.03
N GLY A 76 -14.10 -5.55 -18.25
CA GLY A 76 -13.42 -6.63 -19.00
C GLY A 76 -13.49 -8.00 -18.35
N GLY A 77 -13.48 -8.08 -17.00
CA GLY A 77 -13.55 -9.34 -16.25
C GLY A 77 -12.33 -10.26 -16.44
N GLN A 78 -11.15 -9.66 -16.69
CA GLN A 78 -9.90 -10.39 -16.75
C GLN A 78 -9.48 -10.92 -15.38
N TYR A 79 -9.86 -10.19 -14.33
CA TYR A 79 -9.57 -10.50 -12.94
C TYR A 79 -10.86 -10.69 -12.16
N ASP A 80 -10.89 -11.68 -11.26
CA ASP A 80 -12.01 -11.95 -10.35
C ASP A 80 -11.80 -11.23 -9.01
N ILE A 81 -10.53 -11.03 -8.63
CA ILE A 81 -10.14 -10.28 -7.44
C ILE A 81 -8.99 -9.37 -7.82
N ILE A 82 -9.06 -8.12 -7.37
CA ILE A 82 -8.05 -7.11 -7.62
C ILE A 82 -7.53 -6.50 -6.32
N ASN A 83 -6.23 -6.20 -6.31
CA ASN A 83 -5.58 -5.50 -5.22
C ASN A 83 -5.54 -4.01 -5.52
N ILE A 84 -6.31 -3.24 -4.75
CA ILE A 84 -6.46 -1.78 -4.86
C ILE A 84 -6.30 -1.12 -3.50
N GLY A 85 -6.47 0.19 -3.41
CA GLY A 85 -6.35 0.89 -2.16
C GLY A 85 -7.38 2.00 -1.95
N MET A 86 -7.06 2.90 -1.02
CA MET A 86 -7.98 3.96 -0.55
C MET A 86 -8.25 5.05 -1.59
N GLN A 87 -7.44 5.17 -2.63
CA GLN A 87 -7.71 6.10 -3.72
C GLN A 87 -8.78 5.54 -4.67
N GLU A 88 -8.68 4.25 -5.00
CA GLU A 88 -9.55 3.59 -5.97
C GLU A 88 -10.89 3.18 -5.36
N ALA A 89 -10.89 2.54 -4.19
CA ALA A 89 -12.07 1.87 -3.64
C ALA A 89 -13.32 2.77 -3.53
N PRO A 90 -13.29 3.98 -2.95
CA PRO A 90 -14.47 4.83 -2.85
C PRO A 90 -14.92 5.36 -4.22
N ILE A 91 -13.99 5.68 -5.12
CA ILE A 91 -14.27 6.20 -6.47
C ILE A 91 -14.91 5.11 -7.33
N TRP A 92 -14.33 3.91 -7.34
CA TRP A 92 -14.80 2.80 -8.16
C TRP A 92 -16.08 2.18 -7.60
N GLY A 93 -16.25 2.17 -6.27
CA GLY A 93 -17.50 1.80 -5.63
C GLY A 93 -18.65 2.73 -6.02
N ALA A 94 -18.43 4.04 -5.98
CA ALA A 94 -19.40 5.04 -6.42
C ALA A 94 -19.74 4.91 -7.92
N ALA A 95 -18.77 4.52 -8.75
CA ALA A 95 -18.96 4.31 -10.19
C ALA A 95 -19.62 2.95 -10.53
N GLY A 96 -19.78 2.04 -9.55
CA GLY A 96 -20.31 0.69 -9.77
C GLY A 96 -19.33 -0.23 -10.53
N TRP A 97 -18.04 0.04 -10.45
CA TRP A 97 -17.00 -0.77 -11.11
C TRP A 97 -16.57 -1.97 -10.28
N ILE A 98 -16.76 -1.90 -8.95
CA ILE A 98 -16.49 -2.97 -8.00
C ILE A 98 -17.73 -3.24 -7.14
N GLU A 99 -17.84 -4.46 -6.64
CA GLU A 99 -18.99 -4.90 -5.86
C GLU A 99 -18.94 -4.42 -4.41
N PRO A 100 -20.11 -4.15 -3.78
CA PRO A 100 -20.18 -3.89 -2.35
C PRO A 100 -19.90 -5.18 -1.57
N LEU A 101 -19.08 -5.07 -0.50
CA LEU A 101 -18.73 -6.20 0.35
C LEU A 101 -19.72 -6.30 1.52
N ASN A 102 -20.50 -7.37 1.54
CA ASN A 102 -21.48 -7.67 2.58
C ASN A 102 -21.09 -8.98 3.28
N PHE A 103 -20.16 -8.90 4.20
CA PHE A 103 -19.69 -10.05 4.97
C PHE A 103 -20.65 -10.46 6.09
N GLY A 104 -20.57 -11.71 6.48
CA GLY A 104 -21.33 -12.25 7.61
C GLY A 104 -20.90 -11.65 8.95
N ALA A 105 -21.73 -11.87 9.99
CA ALA A 105 -21.46 -11.36 11.33
C ALA A 105 -20.12 -11.87 11.92
N ASP A 106 -19.72 -13.07 11.56
CA ASP A 106 -18.49 -13.71 12.05
C ASP A 106 -17.22 -13.02 11.52
N TYR A 107 -17.31 -12.32 10.38
CA TYR A 107 -16.21 -11.55 9.85
C TYR A 107 -15.83 -10.36 10.75
N ASP A 108 -16.76 -9.85 11.54
CA ASP A 108 -16.56 -8.78 12.52
C ASP A 108 -15.94 -7.51 11.88
N VAL A 109 -16.75 -6.85 11.04
CA VAL A 109 -16.36 -5.58 10.38
C VAL A 109 -16.02 -4.49 11.40
N ASP A 110 -16.61 -4.53 12.60
CA ASP A 110 -16.37 -3.55 13.66
C ASP A 110 -14.99 -3.70 14.33
N ASP A 111 -14.32 -4.83 14.16
CA ASP A 111 -12.92 -5.01 14.57
C ASP A 111 -11.93 -4.28 13.64
N MET A 112 -12.34 -3.89 12.43
CA MET A 112 -11.50 -3.09 11.56
C MET A 112 -11.18 -1.74 12.19
N LEU A 113 -9.95 -1.26 11.99
CA LEU A 113 -9.58 0.10 12.35
C LEU A 113 -10.47 1.09 11.58
N PRO A 114 -11.13 2.05 12.25
CA PRO A 114 -12.07 2.97 11.59
C PRO A 114 -11.48 3.71 10.39
N ALA A 115 -10.21 4.10 10.46
CA ALA A 115 -9.52 4.78 9.38
C ALA A 115 -9.42 3.91 8.11
N MET A 116 -9.16 2.61 8.26
CA MET A 116 -9.10 1.66 7.16
C MET A 116 -10.47 1.39 6.57
N ARG A 117 -11.47 1.10 7.41
CA ARG A 117 -12.86 0.88 6.98
C ARG A 117 -13.40 2.10 6.23
N ASN A 118 -13.24 3.29 6.79
CA ASN A 118 -13.76 4.52 6.18
C ASN A 118 -13.07 4.86 4.85
N GLY A 119 -11.74 4.67 4.78
CA GLY A 119 -10.96 4.94 3.56
C GLY A 119 -11.25 3.98 2.40
N LEU A 120 -11.85 2.81 2.68
CA LEU A 120 -12.23 1.80 1.67
C LEU A 120 -13.75 1.74 1.43
N SER A 121 -14.49 2.71 1.96
CA SER A 121 -15.95 2.79 1.87
C SER A 121 -16.40 4.01 1.07
N HIS A 122 -17.58 3.89 0.46
CA HIS A 122 -18.33 5.01 -0.10
C HIS A 122 -19.75 4.99 0.46
N ASP A 123 -20.24 6.13 0.97
CA ASP A 123 -21.56 6.28 1.61
C ASP A 123 -21.88 5.19 2.67
N GLY A 124 -20.85 4.82 3.46
CA GLY A 124 -20.97 3.83 4.54
C GLY A 124 -20.93 2.37 4.06
N THR A 125 -20.84 2.11 2.76
CA THR A 125 -20.73 0.79 2.17
C THR A 125 -19.26 0.47 1.92
N LEU A 126 -18.78 -0.68 2.40
CA LEU A 126 -17.41 -1.17 2.16
C LEU A 126 -17.31 -1.76 0.75
N TYR A 127 -16.30 -1.35 -0.03
CA TYR A 127 -16.07 -1.82 -1.39
C TYR A 127 -14.74 -2.57 -1.58
N ALA A 128 -13.83 -2.48 -0.63
CA ALA A 128 -12.62 -3.28 -0.61
C ALA A 128 -12.29 -3.69 0.83
N ALA A 129 -11.83 -4.91 1.03
CA ALA A 129 -11.45 -5.42 2.35
C ALA A 129 -9.95 -5.21 2.59
N PRO A 130 -9.53 -4.51 3.66
CA PRO A 130 -8.12 -4.23 3.90
C PRO A 130 -7.38 -5.53 4.20
N PHE A 131 -6.39 -5.86 3.36
CA PHE A 131 -5.50 -6.99 3.58
C PHE A 131 -4.39 -6.61 4.55
N TYR A 132 -3.73 -5.47 4.35
CA TYR A 132 -2.93 -4.79 5.36
C TYR A 132 -3.11 -3.27 5.25
N GLY A 133 -2.94 -2.61 6.40
CA GLY A 133 -2.97 -1.16 6.50
C GLY A 133 -1.61 -0.62 6.93
N GLU A 134 -1.30 0.60 6.54
CA GLU A 134 -0.01 1.21 6.81
C GLU A 134 -0.10 2.74 6.95
N SER A 135 0.88 3.26 7.65
CA SER A 135 1.25 4.66 7.62
C SER A 135 2.73 4.76 7.20
N SER A 136 3.36 5.89 7.42
CA SER A 136 4.80 6.06 7.22
C SER A 136 5.52 6.32 8.54
N MET A 137 6.77 5.86 8.63
CA MET A 137 7.65 6.11 9.79
C MET A 137 9.12 6.09 9.37
N VAL A 138 9.98 6.55 10.26
CA VAL A 138 11.43 6.41 10.14
C VAL A 138 11.87 5.06 10.70
N MET A 139 12.52 4.26 9.89
CA MET A 139 13.26 3.07 10.28
C MET A 139 14.76 3.39 10.19
N TYR A 140 15.52 3.27 11.29
CA TYR A 140 16.91 3.70 11.31
C TYR A 140 17.83 2.78 12.07
N ARG A 141 19.09 2.78 11.71
CA ARG A 141 20.19 2.03 12.32
C ARG A 141 20.63 2.71 13.62
N LYS A 142 20.09 2.18 14.74
CA LYS A 142 20.39 2.72 16.07
C LYS A 142 21.88 2.60 16.43
N ASP A 143 22.53 1.52 16.02
CA ASP A 143 23.96 1.33 16.22
C ASP A 143 24.80 2.42 15.54
N LEU A 144 24.42 2.86 14.32
CA LEU A 144 25.13 3.92 13.61
C LEU A 144 24.87 5.30 14.24
N THR A 145 23.63 5.58 14.64
CA THR A 145 23.32 6.83 15.34
C THR A 145 24.02 6.93 16.68
N ASP A 146 24.07 5.85 17.46
CA ASP A 146 24.78 5.77 18.73
C ASP A 146 26.30 5.99 18.53
N ALA A 147 26.90 5.33 17.53
CA ALA A 147 28.32 5.49 17.20
C ALA A 147 28.67 6.91 16.75
N ALA A 148 27.78 7.57 16.03
CA ALA A 148 27.95 8.94 15.57
C ALA A 148 27.59 10.01 16.64
N GLY A 149 26.99 9.61 17.77
CA GLY A 149 26.56 10.53 18.82
C GLY A 149 25.38 11.41 18.39
N VAL A 150 24.55 10.95 17.44
CA VAL A 150 23.33 11.65 16.99
C VAL A 150 22.08 10.89 17.43
N SER A 151 20.91 11.53 17.37
CA SER A 151 19.65 10.91 17.74
C SER A 151 18.59 11.19 16.71
N VAL A 152 17.70 10.21 16.48
CA VAL A 152 16.46 10.32 15.72
C VAL A 152 15.29 10.19 16.69
N ARG A 153 14.33 11.11 16.62
CA ARG A 153 13.20 11.21 17.55
C ARG A 153 11.88 11.25 16.77
N ASP A 154 10.80 10.97 17.48
CA ASP A 154 9.44 11.16 16.93
C ASP A 154 9.26 12.60 16.45
N ASN A 155 8.72 12.73 15.24
CA ASN A 155 8.43 14.01 14.60
C ASN A 155 9.63 14.97 14.60
N ASP A 156 10.82 14.42 14.41
CA ASP A 156 12.06 15.21 14.35
C ASP A 156 12.03 16.15 13.15
N SER A 157 12.80 17.22 13.21
CA SER A 157 12.89 18.14 12.09
C SER A 157 13.63 17.51 10.91
N TRP A 158 13.23 17.85 9.70
CA TRP A 158 13.94 17.44 8.49
C TRP A 158 15.42 17.85 8.52
N ALA A 159 15.76 18.97 9.18
CA ALA A 159 17.14 19.37 9.36
C ALA A 159 17.94 18.39 10.23
N ASN A 160 17.36 17.89 11.33
CA ASN A 160 18.00 16.88 12.17
C ASN A 160 18.09 15.53 11.45
N ILE A 161 17.06 15.12 10.69
CA ILE A 161 17.08 13.92 9.86
C ILE A 161 18.20 13.97 8.82
N LYS A 162 18.39 15.11 8.14
CA LYS A 162 19.51 15.31 7.23
C LYS A 162 20.86 15.23 7.97
N GLY A 163 20.95 15.83 9.17
CA GLY A 163 22.14 15.73 10.02
C GLY A 163 22.46 14.29 10.43
N ALA A 164 21.45 13.51 10.79
CA ALA A 164 21.62 12.08 11.10
C ALA A 164 22.01 11.28 9.85
N ALA A 165 21.39 11.54 8.69
CA ALA A 165 21.77 10.91 7.43
C ALA A 165 23.24 11.18 7.09
N MET A 166 23.66 12.45 7.20
CA MET A 166 25.06 12.84 6.99
C MET A 166 26.02 12.09 7.93
N ALA A 167 25.66 11.97 9.22
CA ALA A 167 26.49 11.33 10.22
C ALA A 167 26.64 9.80 10.04
N MET A 168 25.61 9.16 9.46
CA MET A 168 25.61 7.71 9.15
C MET A 168 26.16 7.38 7.75
N HIS A 169 26.40 8.38 6.90
CA HIS A 169 26.81 8.17 5.51
C HIS A 169 28.29 7.78 5.42
N ASP A 170 28.53 6.53 4.99
CA ASP A 170 29.86 5.95 4.81
C ASP A 170 29.89 5.13 3.50
N PRO A 171 29.93 5.82 2.35
CA PRO A 171 29.87 5.16 1.05
C PRO A 171 31.10 4.28 0.76
N ASP A 172 32.24 4.54 1.38
CA ASP A 172 33.45 3.71 1.25
C ASP A 172 33.22 2.31 1.84
N ASN A 173 32.39 2.19 2.87
CA ASN A 173 31.95 0.92 3.45
C ASN A 173 30.55 0.48 2.95
N GLY A 174 29.99 1.16 1.95
CA GLY A 174 28.73 0.81 1.29
C GLY A 174 27.48 1.14 2.11
N VAL A 175 27.58 2.09 3.06
CA VAL A 175 26.44 2.57 3.86
C VAL A 175 26.01 3.95 3.39
N TYR A 176 24.76 4.09 3.00
CA TYR A 176 24.14 5.33 2.58
C TYR A 176 23.27 5.89 3.70
N GLY A 177 23.38 7.19 3.97
CA GLY A 177 22.74 7.81 5.13
C GLY A 177 21.22 7.77 5.08
N ALA A 178 20.63 7.98 3.90
CA ALA A 178 19.19 7.94 3.69
C ALA A 178 18.83 7.19 2.41
N CYS A 179 17.89 6.24 2.50
CA CYS A 179 17.33 5.55 1.36
C CYS A 179 15.83 5.91 1.28
N LEU A 180 15.41 6.54 0.18
CA LEU A 180 14.04 6.98 -0.03
C LEU A 180 13.59 6.62 -1.44
N ARG A 181 12.28 6.49 -1.66
CA ARG A 181 11.71 6.19 -2.98
C ARG A 181 12.02 7.30 -3.98
N GLY A 182 12.59 6.93 -5.13
CA GLY A 182 12.89 7.85 -6.22
C GLY A 182 12.31 7.40 -7.57
N LYS A 183 11.86 6.13 -7.68
CA LYS A 183 11.23 5.58 -8.87
C LYS A 183 9.94 6.35 -9.19
N PRO A 184 9.69 6.70 -10.46
CA PRO A 184 8.53 7.50 -10.82
C PRO A 184 7.21 6.72 -10.65
N GLY A 185 6.26 7.34 -9.95
CA GLY A 185 4.91 6.82 -9.73
C GLY A 185 4.20 7.54 -8.60
N TRP A 186 2.88 7.66 -8.69
CA TRP A 186 2.15 8.31 -7.62
C TRP A 186 2.20 7.51 -6.31
N GLY A 187 2.20 6.18 -6.39
CA GLY A 187 2.38 5.29 -5.24
C GLY A 187 3.84 5.00 -4.91
N ASP A 188 4.77 5.35 -5.79
CA ASP A 188 6.23 5.23 -5.60
C ASP A 188 6.81 6.49 -4.96
N ASN A 189 7.58 7.31 -5.71
CA ASN A 189 8.23 8.49 -5.17
C ASN A 189 7.23 9.54 -4.64
N MET A 190 6.05 9.68 -5.27
CA MET A 190 5.10 10.71 -4.86
C MET A 190 4.36 10.35 -3.57
N ALA A 191 4.19 9.08 -3.20
CA ALA A 191 3.65 8.72 -1.89
C ALA A 191 4.50 9.30 -0.77
N PHE A 192 5.82 9.13 -0.84
CA PHE A 192 6.76 9.72 0.12
C PHE A 192 6.87 11.24 -0.03
N LEU A 193 7.13 11.74 -1.25
CA LEU A 193 7.40 13.16 -1.48
C LEU A 193 6.19 14.06 -1.15
N THR A 194 4.96 13.57 -1.34
CA THR A 194 3.76 14.30 -0.94
C THR A 194 3.71 14.50 0.58
N THR A 195 3.97 13.46 1.38
CA THR A 195 3.98 13.61 2.85
C THR A 195 5.07 14.55 3.33
N MET A 196 6.23 14.47 2.70
CA MET A 196 7.30 15.44 2.95
C MET A 196 6.84 16.85 2.60
N ALA A 197 6.28 17.08 1.41
CA ALA A 197 5.80 18.37 0.95
C ALA A 197 4.67 18.93 1.85
N ASN A 198 3.72 18.09 2.27
CA ASN A 198 2.69 18.45 3.24
C ASN A 198 3.32 19.02 4.53
N SER A 199 4.35 18.35 5.06
CA SER A 199 5.05 18.82 6.27
C SER A 199 5.77 20.15 6.07
N PHE A 200 6.16 20.49 4.83
CA PHE A 200 6.69 21.80 4.44
C PHE A 200 5.59 22.85 4.19
N GLY A 201 4.32 22.49 4.33
CA GLY A 201 3.17 23.38 4.15
C GLY A 201 2.63 23.42 2.72
N ALA A 202 3.05 22.48 1.85
CA ALA A 202 2.53 22.36 0.49
C ALA A 202 1.15 21.69 0.46
N ARG A 203 0.47 21.83 -0.68
CA ARG A 203 -0.77 21.13 -1.03
C ARG A 203 -0.81 20.89 -2.54
N TRP A 204 -1.62 19.90 -3.00
CA TRP A 204 -1.78 19.65 -4.43
C TRP A 204 -2.61 20.72 -5.12
N PHE A 205 -3.75 21.10 -4.52
CA PHE A 205 -4.71 22.04 -5.06
C PHE A 205 -5.16 23.04 -3.98
N ASP A 206 -5.45 24.28 -4.38
CA ASP A 206 -6.13 25.25 -3.53
C ASP A 206 -7.66 25.00 -3.50
N GLU A 207 -8.40 25.84 -2.76
CA GLU A 207 -9.85 25.67 -2.60
C GLU A 207 -10.62 25.85 -3.92
N GLU A 208 -10.02 26.49 -4.92
CA GLU A 208 -10.55 26.63 -6.28
C GLU A 208 -10.08 25.52 -7.24
N TRP A 209 -9.48 24.45 -6.71
CA TRP A 209 -8.95 23.31 -7.47
C TRP A 209 -7.76 23.65 -8.39
N LYS A 210 -7.12 24.80 -8.21
CA LYS A 210 -5.93 25.13 -8.97
C LYS A 210 -4.70 24.43 -8.41
N PRO A 211 -3.92 23.75 -9.24
CA PRO A 211 -2.69 23.10 -8.81
C PRO A 211 -1.72 24.10 -8.16
N GLN A 212 -0.99 23.65 -7.15
CA GLN A 212 -0.06 24.47 -6.35
C GLN A 212 1.38 23.95 -6.40
N LEU A 213 1.74 23.20 -7.45
CA LEU A 213 3.04 22.50 -7.54
C LEU A 213 4.23 23.45 -7.78
N ASP A 214 3.99 24.66 -8.24
CA ASP A 214 4.99 25.73 -8.38
C ASP A 214 5.12 26.63 -7.14
N SER A 215 4.42 26.29 -6.04
CA SER A 215 4.47 27.08 -4.79
C SER A 215 5.84 27.01 -4.11
N PRO A 216 6.18 28.04 -3.28
CA PRO A 216 7.43 28.02 -2.51
C PRO A 216 7.60 26.82 -1.61
N ALA A 217 6.50 26.28 -1.06
CA ALA A 217 6.53 25.12 -0.18
C ALA A 217 6.92 23.83 -0.95
N TRP A 218 6.35 23.59 -2.14
CA TRP A 218 6.78 22.51 -3.02
C TRP A 218 8.23 22.68 -3.47
N ASN A 219 8.63 23.89 -3.86
CA ASN A 219 10.02 24.16 -4.26
C ASN A 219 11.00 23.81 -3.13
N HIS A 220 10.67 24.20 -1.89
CA HIS A 220 11.51 23.92 -0.73
C HIS A 220 11.60 22.39 -0.46
N ALA A 221 10.46 21.69 -0.47
CA ALA A 221 10.42 20.25 -0.24
C ALA A 221 11.19 19.45 -1.29
N VAL A 222 11.00 19.75 -2.59
CA VAL A 222 11.67 19.05 -3.69
C VAL A 222 13.17 19.31 -3.71
N ASN A 223 13.60 20.56 -3.49
CA ASN A 223 15.02 20.85 -3.38
C ASN A 223 15.66 20.11 -2.20
N PHE A 224 14.99 20.05 -1.05
CA PHE A 224 15.49 19.32 0.11
C PHE A 224 15.58 17.79 -0.19
N TYR A 225 14.56 17.21 -0.81
CA TYR A 225 14.54 15.81 -1.21
C TYR A 225 15.67 15.45 -2.18
N VAL A 226 15.86 16.25 -3.24
CA VAL A 226 16.92 16.05 -4.22
C VAL A 226 18.30 16.19 -3.56
N ASP A 227 18.50 17.23 -2.73
CA ASP A 227 19.75 17.46 -2.02
C ASP A 227 20.06 16.30 -1.05
N LEU A 228 19.07 15.83 -0.29
CA LEU A 228 19.24 14.71 0.65
C LEU A 228 19.70 13.43 -0.07
N LEU A 229 19.03 13.06 -1.16
CA LEU A 229 19.36 11.82 -1.88
C LEU A 229 20.59 11.91 -2.75
N THR A 230 20.89 13.09 -3.30
CA THR A 230 22.10 13.30 -4.10
C THR A 230 23.37 13.20 -3.24
N HIS A 231 23.32 13.65 -1.99
CA HIS A 231 24.48 13.65 -1.11
C HIS A 231 24.58 12.43 -0.22
N TYR A 232 23.45 11.88 0.22
CA TYR A 232 23.43 10.82 1.25
C TYR A 232 22.65 9.56 0.83
N GLY A 233 22.06 9.56 -0.36
CA GLY A 233 21.36 8.41 -0.93
C GLY A 233 22.28 7.44 -1.68
N PRO A 234 21.81 6.21 -1.96
CA PRO A 234 22.54 5.27 -2.80
C PRO A 234 22.58 5.72 -4.27
N PRO A 235 23.63 5.32 -5.02
CA PRO A 235 23.64 5.53 -6.46
C PRO A 235 22.40 4.94 -7.13
N GLY A 236 21.82 5.69 -8.07
CA GLY A 236 20.61 5.24 -8.77
C GLY A 236 19.32 5.39 -7.97
N SER A 237 19.28 6.22 -6.92
CA SER A 237 18.09 6.48 -6.09
C SER A 237 16.84 6.77 -6.91
N SER A 238 16.95 7.41 -8.08
CA SER A 238 15.82 7.69 -8.99
C SER A 238 15.14 6.44 -9.57
N GLY A 239 15.74 5.27 -9.43
CA GLY A 239 15.17 3.98 -9.85
C GLY A 239 14.69 3.11 -8.69
N ASN A 240 14.91 3.52 -7.43
CA ASN A 240 14.57 2.72 -6.27
C ASN A 240 13.12 2.98 -5.82
N SER A 241 12.39 1.90 -5.60
CA SER A 241 11.09 1.88 -4.92
C SER A 241 11.17 1.07 -3.64
N PHE A 242 10.03 0.63 -3.10
CA PHE A 242 9.92 -0.12 -1.86
C PHE A 242 10.83 -1.37 -1.82
N ASN A 243 10.74 -2.24 -2.83
CA ASN A 243 11.46 -3.52 -2.83
C ASN A 243 12.98 -3.35 -2.93
N GLU A 244 13.47 -2.40 -3.74
CA GLU A 244 14.89 -2.10 -3.88
C GLU A 244 15.46 -1.56 -2.57
N ILE A 245 14.71 -0.66 -1.89
CA ILE A 245 15.17 -0.08 -0.62
C ILE A 245 15.08 -1.12 0.50
N LEU A 246 14.04 -1.95 0.54
CA LEU A 246 13.94 -3.07 1.48
C LEU A 246 15.17 -3.99 1.38
N ALA A 247 15.59 -4.31 0.16
CA ALA A 247 16.80 -5.11 -0.06
C ALA A 247 18.05 -4.39 0.45
N LEU A 248 18.17 -3.09 0.21
CA LEU A 248 19.33 -2.30 0.68
C LEU A 248 19.41 -2.23 2.20
N ILE A 249 18.29 -1.95 2.89
CA ILE A 249 18.31 -1.84 4.36
C ILE A 249 18.51 -3.20 5.02
N ASN A 250 17.90 -4.27 4.49
CA ASN A 250 18.11 -5.63 5.00
C ASN A 250 19.56 -6.09 4.86
N GLU A 251 20.28 -5.64 3.84
CA GLU A 251 21.72 -5.87 3.65
C GLU A 251 22.59 -4.94 4.51
N GLY A 252 22.01 -4.00 5.27
CA GLY A 252 22.72 -3.04 6.11
C GLY A 252 23.31 -1.85 5.36
N LYS A 253 22.87 -1.60 4.12
CA LYS A 253 23.39 -0.54 3.26
C LYS A 253 22.69 0.82 3.43
N CYS A 254 21.65 0.90 4.25
CA CYS A 254 20.95 2.14 4.57
C CYS A 254 21.11 2.50 6.04
N GLY A 255 21.46 3.75 6.33
CA GLY A 255 21.44 4.31 7.69
C GLY A 255 20.02 4.55 8.18
N MET A 256 19.14 5.06 7.30
CA MET A 256 17.72 5.20 7.55
C MET A 256 16.89 5.00 6.28
N TRP A 257 15.63 4.62 6.50
CA TRP A 257 14.58 4.51 5.50
C TRP A 257 13.29 5.12 6.07
N ILE A 258 12.69 6.06 5.36
CA ILE A 258 11.41 6.66 5.74
C ILE A 258 10.39 6.15 4.73
N ASP A 259 9.50 5.28 5.20
CA ASP A 259 8.60 4.56 4.30
C ASP A 259 7.45 3.88 5.08
N ALA A 260 6.68 3.04 4.40
CA ALA A 260 5.55 2.29 4.90
C ALA A 260 5.88 1.52 6.19
N THR A 261 5.01 1.68 7.19
CA THR A 261 5.17 1.00 8.49
C THR A 261 5.21 -0.52 8.35
N ILE A 262 4.55 -1.06 7.33
CA ILE A 262 4.51 -2.50 7.06
C ILE A 262 5.91 -3.09 6.76
N ALA A 263 6.86 -2.26 6.31
CA ALA A 263 8.24 -2.69 6.08
C ALA A 263 8.93 -3.20 7.36
N ALA A 264 8.45 -2.75 8.52
CA ALA A 264 9.02 -3.13 9.81
C ALA A 264 8.99 -4.65 10.05
N SER A 265 7.95 -5.34 9.57
CA SER A 265 7.86 -6.79 9.66
C SER A 265 9.01 -7.52 8.95
N PHE A 266 9.56 -6.92 7.90
CA PHE A 266 10.67 -7.48 7.12
C PHE A 266 12.04 -7.05 7.66
N VAL A 267 12.16 -5.77 8.04
CA VAL A 267 13.47 -5.26 8.53
C VAL A 267 13.79 -5.76 9.94
N SER A 268 12.78 -6.15 10.73
CA SER A 268 12.95 -6.74 12.06
C SER A 268 13.04 -8.28 12.07
N ASP A 269 12.88 -8.93 10.92
CA ASP A 269 12.97 -10.38 10.79
C ASP A 269 14.45 -10.81 10.62
N PRO A 270 15.07 -11.49 11.60
CA PRO A 270 16.47 -11.88 11.51
C PRO A 270 16.75 -12.95 10.43
N SER A 271 15.70 -13.59 9.89
CA SER A 271 15.85 -14.53 8.76
C SER A 271 16.01 -13.81 7.42
N GLN A 272 15.63 -12.53 7.33
CA GLN A 272 15.63 -11.72 6.12
C GLN A 272 16.56 -10.51 6.21
N SER A 273 16.81 -9.99 7.41
CA SER A 273 17.52 -8.74 7.64
C SER A 273 18.78 -8.95 8.48
N LYS A 274 19.93 -8.48 7.99
CA LYS A 274 21.19 -8.47 8.73
C LYS A 274 21.23 -7.43 9.84
N VAL A 275 20.24 -6.53 9.87
CA VAL A 275 20.18 -5.40 10.80
C VAL A 275 18.97 -5.47 11.74
N ALA A 276 18.28 -6.60 11.78
CA ALA A 276 17.06 -6.79 12.56
C ALA A 276 17.21 -6.38 14.04
N ASP A 277 18.34 -6.69 14.66
CA ASP A 277 18.60 -6.43 16.08
C ASP A 277 18.97 -4.96 16.39
N VAL A 278 19.24 -4.16 15.36
CA VAL A 278 19.75 -2.78 15.51
C VAL A 278 18.85 -1.71 14.85
N ILE A 279 17.72 -2.14 14.29
CA ILE A 279 16.71 -1.21 13.76
C ILE A 279 15.88 -0.62 14.90
N ALA A 280 15.66 0.70 14.82
CA ALA A 280 14.74 1.44 15.67
C ALA A 280 13.77 2.26 14.82
N TYR A 281 12.69 2.72 15.45
CA TYR A 281 11.57 3.37 14.79
C TYR A 281 11.31 4.74 15.40
N ALA A 282 10.86 5.68 14.57
CA ALA A 282 10.39 7.00 15.00
C ALA A 282 9.27 7.47 14.06
N GLN A 283 8.41 8.38 14.54
CA GLN A 283 7.37 8.99 13.72
C GLN A 283 7.98 9.84 12.61
N SER A 284 7.25 9.99 11.50
CA SER A 284 7.71 10.73 10.32
C SER A 284 8.18 12.14 10.66
N PRO A 285 9.21 12.64 9.95
CA PRO A 285 9.77 13.97 10.19
C PRO A 285 8.80 15.08 9.82
N VAL A 286 8.99 16.23 10.42
CA VAL A 286 8.19 17.43 10.20
C VAL A 286 9.03 18.63 9.86
N ALA A 287 8.45 19.61 9.16
CA ALA A 287 9.06 20.91 8.91
C ALA A 287 8.26 22.03 9.61
N VAL A 288 7.25 22.59 8.94
CA VAL A 288 6.42 23.68 9.48
C VAL A 288 5.13 23.18 10.11
N THR A 289 4.71 21.96 9.77
CA THR A 289 3.47 21.35 10.28
C THR A 289 3.60 19.85 10.46
N HIS A 290 2.82 19.28 11.38
CA HIS A 290 2.66 17.82 11.53
C HIS A 290 1.60 17.24 10.57
N ARG A 291 0.74 18.09 10.00
CA ARG A 291 -0.35 17.65 9.12
C ARG A 291 0.23 16.97 7.89
N GLY A 292 -0.27 15.79 7.58
CA GLY A 292 0.13 15.00 6.43
C GLY A 292 1.56 14.50 6.41
N ALA A 293 2.30 14.56 7.53
CA ALA A 293 3.65 14.00 7.63
C ALA A 293 3.64 12.47 7.63
N ASN A 294 2.58 11.86 8.14
CA ASN A 294 2.34 10.42 8.12
C ASN A 294 1.23 10.12 7.12
N TRP A 295 1.47 9.26 6.14
CA TRP A 295 0.43 8.86 5.20
C TRP A 295 -0.60 7.89 5.80
N LEU A 296 -1.64 7.58 5.07
CA LEU A 296 -2.59 6.52 5.39
C LEU A 296 -2.89 5.73 4.13
N TRP A 297 -2.65 4.44 4.18
CA TRP A 297 -2.93 3.54 3.07
C TRP A 297 -3.40 2.18 3.56
N ALA A 298 -4.19 1.50 2.76
CA ALA A 298 -4.43 0.07 2.83
C ALA A 298 -4.30 -0.53 1.44
N TRP A 299 -3.55 -1.61 1.32
CA TRP A 299 -3.72 -2.51 0.21
C TRP A 299 -4.86 -3.46 0.55
N ALA A 300 -5.89 -3.44 -0.29
CA ALA A 300 -7.16 -4.10 -0.05
C ALA A 300 -7.53 -5.01 -1.23
N LEU A 301 -8.38 -5.98 -0.98
CA LEU A 301 -8.92 -6.86 -2.00
C LEU A 301 -10.34 -6.42 -2.35
N ALA A 302 -10.63 -6.30 -3.64
CA ALA A 302 -11.94 -5.94 -4.16
C ALA A 302 -12.37 -6.93 -5.26
N VAL A 303 -13.67 -7.00 -5.49
CA VAL A 303 -14.29 -7.85 -6.53
C VAL A 303 -14.78 -6.93 -7.65
N PRO A 304 -14.23 -7.02 -8.88
CA PRO A 304 -14.71 -6.27 -10.02
C PRO A 304 -16.16 -6.67 -10.39
N ALA A 305 -16.99 -5.70 -10.73
CA ALA A 305 -18.38 -5.95 -11.15
C ALA A 305 -18.49 -6.76 -12.47
N GLY A 306 -17.39 -6.85 -13.24
CA GLY A 306 -17.32 -7.61 -14.48
C GLY A 306 -17.03 -9.11 -14.31
N THR A 307 -16.66 -9.57 -13.10
CA THR A 307 -16.38 -11.00 -12.87
C THR A 307 -17.62 -11.88 -13.05
N GLN A 308 -17.40 -13.11 -13.47
CA GLN A 308 -18.43 -14.15 -13.52
C GLN A 308 -18.36 -15.08 -12.30
N GLN A 309 -17.40 -14.87 -11.39
CA GLN A 309 -17.09 -15.68 -10.22
C GLN A 309 -17.33 -14.93 -8.91
N SER A 310 -18.31 -14.01 -8.88
CA SER A 310 -18.53 -13.06 -7.77
C SER A 310 -18.65 -13.77 -6.41
N ASP A 311 -19.47 -14.85 -6.31
CA ASP A 311 -19.71 -15.56 -5.06
C ASP A 311 -18.44 -16.19 -4.48
N ASP A 312 -17.59 -16.80 -5.30
CA ASP A 312 -16.35 -17.44 -4.85
C ASP A 312 -15.24 -16.41 -4.62
N ALA A 313 -15.22 -15.33 -5.40
CA ALA A 313 -14.35 -14.18 -5.17
C ALA A 313 -14.64 -13.51 -3.81
N LEU A 314 -15.92 -13.27 -3.49
CA LEU A 314 -16.32 -12.70 -2.20
C LEU A 314 -15.92 -13.59 -1.02
N LYS A 315 -16.10 -14.93 -1.12
CA LYS A 315 -15.66 -15.88 -0.08
C LYS A 315 -14.15 -15.86 0.12
N PHE A 316 -13.38 -15.80 -0.97
CA PHE A 316 -11.93 -15.70 -0.86
C PHE A 316 -11.49 -14.37 -0.21
N VAL A 317 -12.09 -13.25 -0.61
CA VAL A 317 -11.79 -11.93 -0.02
C VAL A 317 -12.13 -11.92 1.48
N GLU A 318 -13.29 -12.47 1.87
CA GLU A 318 -13.69 -12.63 3.27
C GLU A 318 -12.65 -13.44 4.05
N TRP A 319 -12.27 -14.62 3.56
CA TRP A 319 -11.27 -15.48 4.18
C TRP A 319 -9.90 -14.81 4.28
N ALA A 320 -9.38 -14.25 3.18
CA ALA A 320 -8.02 -13.70 3.10
C ALA A 320 -7.82 -12.45 3.98
N THR A 321 -8.92 -11.79 4.40
CA THR A 321 -8.88 -10.59 5.25
C THR A 321 -9.48 -10.80 6.63
N SER A 322 -9.75 -12.08 6.99
CA SER A 322 -10.34 -12.49 8.25
C SER A 322 -9.34 -12.56 9.40
N LYS A 323 -9.86 -12.72 10.62
CA LYS A 323 -9.05 -13.02 11.82
C LYS A 323 -8.42 -14.42 11.72
N GLU A 324 -9.13 -15.37 11.12
CA GLU A 324 -8.63 -16.73 10.89
C GLU A 324 -7.39 -16.71 10.01
N TYR A 325 -7.41 -15.93 8.94
CA TYR A 325 -6.24 -15.76 8.07
C TYR A 325 -5.04 -15.16 8.83
N ILE A 326 -5.25 -14.12 9.63
CA ILE A 326 -4.19 -13.49 10.46
C ILE A 326 -3.61 -14.52 11.43
N ASN A 327 -4.47 -15.32 12.10
CA ASN A 327 -4.03 -16.38 12.99
C ASN A 327 -3.24 -17.47 12.26
N LEU A 328 -3.70 -17.88 11.09
CA LEU A 328 -3.02 -18.87 10.25
C LEU A 328 -1.61 -18.41 9.85
N VAL A 329 -1.47 -17.16 9.40
CA VAL A 329 -0.14 -16.57 9.12
C VAL A 329 0.73 -16.54 10.38
N GLY A 330 0.17 -16.15 11.52
CA GLY A 330 0.90 -16.09 12.79
C GLY A 330 1.44 -17.47 13.24
N GLU A 331 0.66 -18.52 13.03
CA GLU A 331 1.07 -19.89 13.38
C GLU A 331 2.05 -20.50 12.35
N GLU A 332 1.88 -20.23 11.05
CA GLU A 332 2.72 -20.82 10.00
C GLU A 332 4.01 -20.05 9.71
N LYS A 333 3.96 -18.71 9.74
CA LYS A 333 5.06 -17.83 9.34
C LYS A 333 5.67 -17.04 10.50
N GLY A 334 5.04 -17.11 11.68
CA GLY A 334 5.41 -16.33 12.85
C GLY A 334 4.63 -15.02 12.98
N TRP A 335 4.37 -14.63 14.23
CA TRP A 335 3.51 -13.48 14.56
C TRP A 335 4.08 -12.13 14.15
N GLY A 336 5.40 -12.01 13.93
CA GLY A 336 6.02 -10.82 13.35
C GLY A 336 5.74 -10.62 11.84
N SER A 337 5.20 -11.64 11.16
CA SER A 337 4.94 -11.65 9.72
C SER A 337 3.45 -11.51 9.36
N VAL A 338 2.56 -11.35 10.35
CA VAL A 338 1.13 -11.19 10.08
C VAL A 338 0.86 -9.86 9.36
N PRO A 339 -0.16 -9.79 8.48
CA PRO A 339 -0.60 -8.50 7.96
C PRO A 339 -1.15 -7.63 9.09
N THR A 340 -0.65 -6.40 9.18
CA THR A 340 -0.96 -5.46 10.26
C THR A 340 -1.79 -4.27 9.77
N GLY A 341 -2.12 -3.35 10.66
CA GLY A 341 -2.79 -2.09 10.33
C GLY A 341 -4.27 -2.18 9.99
N THR A 342 -4.89 -3.36 10.11
CA THR A 342 -6.28 -3.56 9.68
C THR A 342 -7.26 -3.75 10.82
N ARG A 343 -6.90 -4.54 11.85
CA ARG A 343 -7.81 -4.99 12.91
C ARG A 343 -7.31 -4.65 14.31
N SER A 344 -8.19 -4.15 15.16
CA SER A 344 -7.89 -3.82 16.56
C SER A 344 -7.45 -5.04 17.36
N SER A 345 -8.05 -6.21 17.09
CA SER A 345 -7.71 -7.47 17.75
C SER A 345 -6.27 -7.92 17.52
N THR A 346 -5.66 -7.59 16.38
CA THR A 346 -4.24 -7.88 16.11
C THR A 346 -3.34 -7.21 17.14
N TYR A 347 -3.61 -5.93 17.45
CA TYR A 347 -2.83 -5.15 18.44
C TYR A 347 -3.20 -5.45 19.89
N GLN A 348 -4.14 -6.35 20.15
CA GLN A 348 -4.45 -6.91 21.45
C GLN A 348 -3.89 -8.33 21.63
N ASN A 349 -3.37 -8.93 20.58
CA ASN A 349 -2.82 -10.27 20.60
C ASN A 349 -1.41 -10.27 21.22
N MET A 350 -1.26 -10.95 22.38
CA MET A 350 -0.01 -11.00 23.11
C MET A 350 1.14 -11.66 22.33
N LYS A 351 0.85 -12.62 21.43
CA LYS A 351 1.86 -13.25 20.61
C LYS A 351 2.40 -12.28 19.55
N PHE A 352 1.51 -11.47 18.94
CA PHE A 352 1.89 -10.40 18.02
C PHE A 352 2.73 -9.35 18.74
N LEU A 353 2.26 -8.81 19.87
CA LEU A 353 2.97 -7.78 20.63
C LEU A 353 4.36 -8.23 21.11
N ALA A 354 4.53 -9.53 21.40
CA ALA A 354 5.82 -10.08 21.77
C ALA A 354 6.80 -10.24 20.59
N ALA A 355 6.28 -10.39 19.37
CA ALA A 355 7.07 -10.58 18.15
C ALA A 355 7.34 -9.28 17.37
N ALA A 356 6.43 -8.29 17.46
CA ALA A 356 6.43 -7.07 16.67
C ALA A 356 6.86 -5.85 17.52
N ASN A 357 8.15 -5.64 17.67
CA ASN A 357 8.71 -4.50 18.42
C ASN A 357 8.35 -3.13 17.80
N PHE A 358 7.82 -3.12 16.59
CA PHE A 358 7.36 -1.95 15.84
C PHE A 358 5.87 -1.63 16.05
N ALA A 359 5.08 -2.52 16.67
CA ALA A 359 3.61 -2.43 16.73
C ALA A 359 3.10 -1.10 17.32
N GLU A 360 3.75 -0.57 18.37
CA GLU A 360 3.38 0.70 18.98
C GLU A 360 3.65 1.88 18.03
N ALA A 361 4.83 1.90 17.37
CA ALA A 361 5.20 2.96 16.43
C ALA A 361 4.28 2.96 15.20
N GLU A 362 3.95 1.79 14.66
CA GLU A 362 3.02 1.61 13.55
C GLU A 362 1.61 2.11 13.91
N MET A 363 1.04 1.65 15.02
CA MET A 363 -0.31 2.07 15.45
C MET A 363 -0.35 3.58 15.69
N LYS A 364 0.66 4.16 16.31
CA LYS A 364 0.77 5.60 16.53
C LYS A 364 0.79 6.36 15.21
N ALA A 365 1.53 5.89 14.21
CA ALA A 365 1.61 6.47 12.88
C ALA A 365 0.24 6.42 12.17
N ILE A 366 -0.42 5.26 12.17
CA ILE A 366 -1.76 5.08 11.58
C ILE A 366 -2.79 6.03 12.22
N LEU A 367 -2.81 6.10 13.55
CA LEU A 367 -3.76 6.95 14.29
C LEU A 367 -3.47 8.45 14.16
N SER A 368 -2.25 8.84 13.78
CA SER A 368 -1.89 10.25 13.56
C SER A 368 -2.26 10.78 12.18
N ALA A 369 -2.56 9.90 11.23
CA ALA A 369 -2.93 10.28 9.87
C ALA A 369 -4.37 10.78 9.81
N ASP A 370 -4.57 11.98 9.28
CA ASP A 370 -5.90 12.59 9.09
C ASP A 370 -6.08 13.00 7.61
N PRO A 371 -6.74 12.14 6.80
CA PRO A 371 -6.99 12.45 5.39
C PRO A 371 -7.86 13.68 5.15
N SER A 372 -8.64 14.11 6.15
CA SER A 372 -9.50 15.28 6.04
C SER A 372 -8.79 16.61 6.38
N ASN A 373 -7.58 16.52 6.95
CA ASN A 373 -6.82 17.68 7.42
C ASN A 373 -5.30 17.45 7.24
N SER A 374 -4.93 17.03 6.03
CA SER A 374 -3.57 16.57 5.71
C SER A 374 -2.60 17.69 5.30
N THR A 375 -3.05 18.94 5.21
CA THR A 375 -2.24 20.07 4.76
C THR A 375 -2.35 21.25 5.72
N GLN A 376 -1.39 22.18 5.65
CA GLN A 376 -1.43 23.38 6.47
C GLN A 376 -2.58 24.30 6.09
N GLU A 377 -2.73 24.56 4.81
CA GLU A 377 -3.83 25.35 4.25
C GLU A 377 -4.99 24.42 3.85
N PRO A 378 -6.25 24.88 3.87
CA PRO A 378 -7.40 24.08 3.47
C PRO A 378 -7.29 23.54 2.03
N THR A 379 -7.89 22.37 1.80
CA THR A 379 -7.95 21.73 0.48
C THR A 379 -9.36 21.28 0.15
N PRO A 380 -9.74 21.22 -1.13
CA PRO A 380 -11.06 20.75 -1.57
C PRO A 380 -11.13 19.21 -1.66
N TYR A 381 -10.02 18.51 -1.41
CA TYR A 381 -9.91 17.05 -1.50
C TYR A 381 -9.63 16.41 -0.15
N GLN A 382 -9.87 15.12 -0.06
CA GLN A 382 -9.39 14.25 1.01
C GLN A 382 -8.17 13.44 0.54
N GLY A 383 -7.43 12.87 1.49
CA GLY A 383 -6.23 12.08 1.25
C GLY A 383 -5.01 12.70 1.90
N VAL A 384 -3.97 11.91 2.11
CA VAL A 384 -2.70 12.39 2.68
C VAL A 384 -1.62 12.43 1.61
N GLN A 385 -1.25 11.27 1.08
CA GLN A 385 -0.24 11.14 0.04
C GLN A 385 -0.84 11.21 -1.38
N PHE A 386 -2.13 11.41 -1.49
CA PHE A 386 -2.87 11.53 -2.74
C PHE A 386 -4.06 12.50 -2.57
N ALA A 387 -4.66 12.94 -3.66
CA ALA A 387 -5.97 13.58 -3.66
C ALA A 387 -7.03 12.58 -4.13
N SER A 388 -8.13 12.43 -3.38
CA SER A 388 -9.21 11.49 -3.68
C SER A 388 -10.09 11.97 -4.85
N ILE A 389 -9.49 12.07 -6.03
CA ILE A 389 -10.17 12.42 -7.29
C ILE A 389 -9.77 11.44 -8.39
N PRO A 390 -10.63 11.19 -9.40
CA PRO A 390 -10.33 10.25 -10.48
C PRO A 390 -9.06 10.59 -11.26
N GLU A 391 -8.77 11.86 -11.46
CA GLU A 391 -7.64 12.38 -12.24
C GLU A 391 -6.29 12.16 -11.54
N PHE A 392 -6.30 11.89 -10.23
CA PHE A 392 -5.06 11.88 -9.44
C PHE A 392 -4.07 10.82 -9.91
N GLN A 393 -4.52 9.66 -10.36
CA GLN A 393 -3.61 8.63 -10.87
C GLN A 393 -2.76 9.16 -12.04
N ALA A 394 -3.37 9.87 -12.98
CA ALA A 394 -2.66 10.46 -14.11
C ALA A 394 -1.77 11.64 -13.67
N ILE A 395 -2.29 12.53 -12.83
CA ILE A 395 -1.56 13.70 -12.31
C ILE A 395 -0.36 13.25 -11.48
N GLY A 396 -0.57 12.42 -10.48
CA GLY A 396 0.49 11.97 -9.57
C GLY A 396 1.59 11.19 -10.29
N THR A 397 1.23 10.36 -11.28
CA THR A 397 2.22 9.64 -12.12
C THR A 397 3.03 10.60 -12.98
N ALA A 398 2.40 11.57 -13.63
CA ALA A 398 3.10 12.58 -14.44
C ALA A 398 4.04 13.43 -13.58
N VAL A 399 3.61 13.85 -12.38
CA VAL A 399 4.45 14.59 -11.44
C VAL A 399 5.61 13.73 -10.95
N GLY A 400 5.35 12.46 -10.60
CA GLY A 400 6.39 11.51 -10.17
C GLY A 400 7.50 11.33 -11.21
N GLN A 401 7.16 11.34 -12.50
CA GLN A 401 8.14 11.30 -13.59
C GLN A 401 9.06 12.53 -13.58
N GLN A 402 8.50 13.73 -13.36
CA GLN A 402 9.30 14.96 -13.29
C GLN A 402 10.21 14.97 -12.05
N MET A 403 9.69 14.53 -10.90
CA MET A 403 10.48 14.47 -9.67
C MET A 403 11.63 13.45 -9.77
N SER A 404 11.40 12.30 -10.40
CA SER A 404 12.45 11.31 -10.66
C SER A 404 13.51 11.86 -11.65
N ALA A 405 13.09 12.60 -12.67
CA ALA A 405 14.00 13.23 -13.63
C ALA A 405 14.86 14.31 -12.96
N ALA A 406 14.28 15.12 -12.04
CA ALA A 406 15.02 16.08 -11.24
C ALA A 406 16.03 15.39 -10.30
N LEU A 407 15.63 14.30 -9.63
CA LEU A 407 16.53 13.51 -8.78
C LEU A 407 17.67 12.88 -9.58
N ALA A 408 17.40 12.43 -10.81
CA ALA A 408 18.43 11.92 -11.73
C ALA A 408 19.35 13.00 -12.30
N GLY A 409 19.06 14.29 -12.04
CA GLY A 409 19.83 15.44 -12.55
C GLY A 409 19.65 15.69 -14.07
N THR A 410 18.61 15.12 -14.69
CA THR A 410 18.33 15.30 -16.13
C THR A 410 17.60 16.60 -16.44
N ILE A 411 16.88 17.14 -15.45
CA ILE A 411 16.23 18.46 -15.50
C ILE A 411 16.45 19.18 -14.16
N SER A 412 16.26 20.48 -14.12
CA SER A 412 16.31 21.24 -12.87
C SER A 412 15.04 21.00 -12.02
N VAL A 413 15.10 21.24 -10.71
CA VAL A 413 13.92 21.20 -9.83
C VAL A 413 12.87 22.21 -10.29
N GLU A 414 13.29 23.39 -10.71
CA GLU A 414 12.40 24.45 -11.22
C GLU A 414 11.63 23.98 -12.48
N ASP A 415 12.34 23.39 -13.45
CA ASP A 415 11.71 22.84 -14.66
C ASP A 415 10.77 21.69 -14.35
N ALA A 416 11.14 20.80 -13.40
CA ALA A 416 10.31 19.70 -12.95
C ALA A 416 8.99 20.18 -12.34
N LEU A 417 9.06 21.19 -11.46
CA LEU A 417 7.86 21.78 -10.83
C LEU A 417 6.99 22.52 -11.85
N ALA A 418 7.60 23.30 -12.77
CA ALA A 418 6.87 23.98 -13.83
C ALA A 418 6.17 23.01 -14.80
N ALA A 419 6.83 21.89 -15.15
CA ALA A 419 6.23 20.84 -15.96
C ALA A 419 5.10 20.11 -15.22
N SER A 420 5.28 19.85 -13.93
CA SER A 420 4.29 19.25 -13.04
C SER A 420 3.04 20.12 -12.89
N GLN A 421 3.21 21.42 -12.67
CA GLN A 421 2.12 22.41 -12.60
C GLN A 421 1.28 22.37 -13.88
N LYS A 422 1.92 22.44 -15.06
CA LYS A 422 1.24 22.37 -16.37
C LYS A 422 0.52 21.04 -16.60
N ALA A 423 1.12 19.92 -16.18
CA ALA A 423 0.51 18.61 -16.34
C ALA A 423 -0.78 18.50 -15.49
N ALA A 424 -0.73 18.95 -14.23
CA ALA A 424 -1.89 18.97 -13.36
C ALA A 424 -2.97 19.92 -13.88
N GLU A 425 -2.63 21.15 -14.28
CA GLU A 425 -3.57 22.12 -14.88
C GLU A 425 -4.32 21.54 -16.08
N ARG A 426 -3.60 20.85 -16.98
CA ARG A 426 -4.20 20.25 -18.15
C ARG A 426 -5.26 19.21 -17.80
N GLU A 427 -4.98 18.32 -16.87
CA GLU A 427 -5.94 17.28 -16.44
C GLU A 427 -7.14 17.88 -15.70
N MET A 428 -6.92 18.90 -14.84
CA MET A 428 -7.99 19.58 -14.13
C MET A 428 -8.92 20.37 -15.07
N ILE A 429 -8.37 21.09 -16.06
CA ILE A 429 -9.16 21.76 -17.11
C ILE A 429 -9.95 20.74 -17.95
N LYS A 430 -9.31 19.64 -18.35
CA LYS A 430 -9.95 18.58 -19.14
C LYS A 430 -11.13 17.94 -18.38
N ALA A 431 -11.00 17.79 -17.07
CA ALA A 431 -12.04 17.27 -16.19
C ALA A 431 -13.13 18.30 -15.82
N GLY A 432 -12.91 19.58 -16.14
CA GLY A 432 -13.91 20.65 -15.97
C GLY A 432 -13.99 21.23 -14.55
N TYR A 433 -12.89 21.18 -13.79
CA TYR A 433 -12.84 21.77 -12.45
C TYR A 433 -12.87 23.30 -12.49
N TYR A 434 -12.32 23.91 -13.53
CA TYR A 434 -12.33 25.37 -13.79
C TYR A 434 -12.08 25.71 -15.26
#